data_33c56491e7353dd90abf8f246c9e7a59
#
_entry.id   33c56491e7353dd90abf8f246c9e7a59
#
_cell.length_a   1.000
_cell.length_b   1.000
_cell.length_c   1.000
_cell.angle_alpha   90.00
_cell.angle_beta   90.00
_cell.angle_gamma   90.00
#
_symmetry.space_group_name_H-M   'P 1'
#
loop_
_entity.id
_entity.type
_entity.pdbx_description
1 polymer ?
#
loop_
_entity_poly.entity_id
_entity_poly.type
_entity_poly.pdbx_seq_one_letter_code
_entity_poly.pdbx_strand_id
1 'polypeptide(L)'
;MCGIVGYLGKANAASVLISGLKRLEYRGYDSAGLALLDSDRVLVSKASGKVANLSERAHTNWDPELFKRAAVGIAHTRWATHGPPTEVNAHPHLDQSGEIALVHNGIIENYRALRARLESRGHHFISETDTEVLSHLIGECDKGNLFQAVCDALHQVEGTFGIAVISSREPDRIITARRGSPIVIGVGDGEAIIASDASAIVAHTQRVIYLDDNDIAIVTADSVDVRDLNNVPVTREIAELGLDAAAAEKGGYEHFMMKEIHEQPDALSNAIRGRLDMQLGSSVLAGMGTSQRELAELSRVVMVGCGTSLHAAMVGEYAFEDLADIHAEVQQAAEFRYRNPILGNRDFVIAISQSGETADTLAAVKEANQKGAFVMSLVNVVGSTIARETGRGVYLHAGPEISVASTKAFTCQVSVLLMMALKLGRGRRFSRDEGLKLAREIASIPELVNRVIAKDKLIEEIAHDYVKAEHAFFIGRGPMYPVALEGALKLKEISYIHAEGYHAAELKHGPIALLQQGTPVIAVACEGPAKDKTLGNVEECRARGARILGIVTEGDEEAAEVMDDFISVPRAHPLVATVPAVVALQLFSYHVARLRGCEIDQPRNLAKSVTVE
;
A
#
# COMPACT_ATOMS: atom_id res chain seq x y z
N MET A 1 -6.52 6.65 4.00
CA MET A 1 -6.89 5.57 4.93
C MET A 1 -6.64 5.97 6.37
N CYS A 2 -7.39 5.42 7.32
CA CYS A 2 -7.30 5.82 8.73
C CYS A 2 -6.39 4.88 9.53
N GLY A 3 -5.81 5.37 10.64
CA GLY A 3 -5.04 4.57 11.58
C GLY A 3 -5.76 4.46 12.92
N ILE A 4 -5.92 3.24 13.43
CA ILE A 4 -6.45 2.96 14.78
C ILE A 4 -5.31 2.51 15.67
N VAL A 5 -5.26 3.03 16.89
CA VAL A 5 -4.45 2.52 17.99
C VAL A 5 -5.30 2.47 19.26
N GLY A 6 -5.35 1.32 19.91
CA GLY A 6 -5.89 1.14 21.26
C GLY A 6 -4.78 0.66 22.18
N TYR A 7 -4.79 1.08 23.41
CA TYR A 7 -3.84 0.65 24.43
C TYR A 7 -4.53 0.38 25.75
N LEU A 8 -4.11 -0.68 26.38
CA LEU A 8 -4.53 -1.03 27.73
C LEU A 8 -3.34 -1.70 28.43
N GLY A 9 -2.91 -1.15 29.57
CA GLY A 9 -1.74 -1.66 30.29
C GLY A 9 -1.19 -0.74 31.37
N LYS A 10 0.06 -1.00 31.78
CA LYS A 10 0.72 -0.28 32.87
C LYS A 10 1.47 0.99 32.44
N ALA A 11 1.72 1.15 31.13
CA ALA A 11 2.41 2.31 30.62
C ALA A 11 1.45 3.50 30.47
N ASN A 12 2.00 4.69 30.24
CA ASN A 12 1.25 5.88 29.93
C ASN A 12 0.51 5.73 28.59
N ALA A 13 -0.80 5.48 28.65
CA ALA A 13 -1.64 5.24 27.46
C ALA A 13 -1.53 6.38 26.45
N ALA A 14 -1.54 7.65 26.86
CA ALA A 14 -1.47 8.78 25.94
C ALA A 14 -0.16 8.76 25.12
N SER A 15 0.97 8.46 25.76
CA SER A 15 2.27 8.37 25.07
C SER A 15 2.33 7.22 24.08
N VAL A 16 1.81 6.06 24.46
CA VAL A 16 1.73 4.88 23.58
C VAL A 16 0.84 5.17 22.37
N LEU A 17 -0.34 5.74 22.60
CA LEU A 17 -1.31 6.08 21.56
C LEU A 17 -0.74 7.12 20.58
N ILE A 18 -0.15 8.22 21.07
CA ILE A 18 0.45 9.25 20.21
C ILE A 18 1.63 8.68 19.43
N SER A 19 2.49 7.86 20.05
CA SER A 19 3.59 7.19 19.35
C SER A 19 3.10 6.23 18.26
N GLY A 20 2.09 5.43 18.57
CA GLY A 20 1.44 4.54 17.61
C GLY A 20 0.81 5.29 16.44
N LEU A 21 0.08 6.39 16.72
CA LEU A 21 -0.49 7.23 15.67
C LEU A 21 0.58 7.86 14.77
N LYS A 22 1.71 8.32 15.31
CA LYS A 22 2.84 8.85 14.51
C LYS A 22 3.36 7.80 13.52
N ARG A 23 3.39 6.54 13.93
CA ARG A 23 3.78 5.42 13.06
C ARG A 23 2.71 5.08 12.01
N LEU A 24 1.44 5.44 12.25
CA LEU A 24 0.32 5.24 11.33
C LEU A 24 -0.04 6.49 10.51
N GLU A 25 0.65 7.62 10.71
CA GLU A 25 0.31 8.89 10.08
C GLU A 25 0.39 8.83 8.55
N TYR A 26 1.24 7.95 7.99
CA TYR A 26 1.30 7.68 6.55
C TYR A 26 -0.01 7.12 5.96
N ARG A 27 -0.92 6.62 6.82
CA ARG A 27 -2.22 6.09 6.43
C ARG A 27 -3.31 7.16 6.36
N GLY A 28 -3.19 8.26 7.10
CA GLY A 28 -4.15 9.36 7.10
C GLY A 28 -3.68 10.47 8.04
N TYR A 29 -3.84 11.71 7.64
CA TYR A 29 -3.32 12.89 8.33
C TYR A 29 -4.24 14.13 8.22
N ASP A 30 -5.51 13.94 7.82
CA ASP A 30 -6.48 15.04 7.69
C ASP A 30 -6.96 15.54 9.05
N SER A 31 -7.06 14.65 10.01
CA SER A 31 -7.34 14.95 11.42
C SER A 31 -6.89 13.79 12.30
N ALA A 32 -6.68 14.06 13.58
CA ALA A 32 -6.35 13.06 14.57
C ALA A 32 -7.10 13.31 15.88
N GLY A 33 -7.25 12.25 16.67
CA GLY A 33 -7.81 12.38 18.02
C GLY A 33 -7.58 11.16 18.87
N LEU A 34 -7.74 11.35 20.16
CA LEU A 34 -7.61 10.29 21.16
C LEU A 34 -8.66 10.42 22.26
N ALA A 35 -9.05 9.30 22.83
CA ALA A 35 -9.85 9.21 24.03
C ALA A 35 -9.09 8.43 25.11
N LEU A 36 -9.11 8.94 26.34
CA LEU A 36 -8.55 8.29 27.52
C LEU A 36 -9.65 8.04 28.56
N LEU A 37 -9.53 6.95 29.29
CA LEU A 37 -10.34 6.72 30.48
C LEU A 37 -9.68 7.34 31.69
N ASP A 38 -10.39 8.21 32.41
CA ASP A 38 -10.00 8.80 33.67
C ASP A 38 -11.07 8.53 34.72
N SER A 39 -10.86 7.46 35.50
CA SER A 39 -11.79 6.98 36.53
C SER A 39 -13.16 6.62 35.94
N ASP A 40 -14.13 7.53 36.03
CA ASP A 40 -15.53 7.36 35.62
C ASP A 40 -15.90 8.17 34.35
N ARG A 41 -14.91 8.73 33.65
CA ARG A 41 -15.14 9.60 32.50
C ARG A 41 -14.28 9.23 31.28
N VAL A 42 -14.85 9.50 30.12
CA VAL A 42 -14.11 9.48 28.85
C VAL A 42 -13.67 10.90 28.52
N LEU A 43 -12.37 11.10 28.38
CA LEU A 43 -11.80 12.39 27.99
C LEU A 43 -11.34 12.31 26.53
N VAL A 44 -11.79 13.25 25.71
CA VAL A 44 -11.50 13.27 24.27
C VAL A 44 -10.73 14.53 23.90
N SER A 45 -9.67 14.37 23.10
CA SER A 45 -8.95 15.47 22.46
C SER A 45 -8.89 15.18 20.95
N LYS A 46 -9.19 16.21 20.14
CA LYS A 46 -9.20 16.12 18.66
C LYS A 46 -8.47 17.32 18.07
N ALA A 47 -7.86 17.13 16.90
CA ALA A 47 -7.21 18.21 16.16
C ALA A 47 -7.32 17.95 14.65
N SER A 48 -7.44 19.01 13.85
CA SER A 48 -7.27 18.95 12.42
C SER A 48 -5.79 18.85 12.05
N GLY A 49 -5.46 18.13 10.98
CA GLY A 49 -4.10 17.95 10.48
C GLY A 49 -3.32 16.84 11.20
N LYS A 50 -2.00 16.98 11.24
CA LYS A 50 -1.05 15.95 11.69
C LYS A 50 -1.14 15.63 13.19
N VAL A 51 -0.67 14.43 13.57
CA VAL A 51 -0.62 13.95 14.97
C VAL A 51 0.14 14.89 15.90
N ALA A 52 1.09 15.68 15.38
CA ALA A 52 1.80 16.70 16.14
C ALA A 52 0.82 17.73 16.73
N ASN A 53 -0.18 18.19 15.96
CA ASN A 53 -1.20 19.16 16.42
C ASN A 53 -2.06 18.55 17.55
N LEU A 54 -2.43 17.28 17.42
CA LEU A 54 -3.14 16.56 18.48
C LEU A 54 -2.30 16.46 19.75
N SER A 55 -1.01 16.13 19.62
CA SER A 55 -0.10 16.00 20.75
C SER A 55 0.04 17.33 21.51
N GLU A 56 0.28 18.44 20.82
CA GLU A 56 0.36 19.77 21.40
C GLU A 56 -0.94 20.15 22.14
N ARG A 57 -2.08 19.93 21.48
CA ARG A 57 -3.38 20.24 22.06
C ARG A 57 -3.70 19.41 23.29
N ALA A 58 -3.41 18.11 23.27
CA ALA A 58 -3.63 17.25 24.42
C ALA A 58 -2.77 17.68 25.61
N HIS A 59 -1.51 18.03 25.39
CA HIS A 59 -0.63 18.56 26.44
C HIS A 59 -1.07 19.92 26.98
N THR A 60 -1.72 20.75 26.15
CA THR A 60 -2.21 22.07 26.58
C THR A 60 -3.52 21.97 27.37
N ASN A 61 -4.42 21.07 26.97
CA ASN A 61 -5.79 21.02 27.50
C ASN A 61 -5.96 20.05 28.68
N TRP A 62 -5.04 19.12 28.88
CA TRP A 62 -5.14 18.10 29.91
C TRP A 62 -4.07 18.25 31.00
N ASP A 63 -4.45 17.90 32.22
CA ASP A 63 -3.54 17.84 33.35
C ASP A 63 -2.38 16.87 33.05
N PRO A 64 -1.12 17.27 33.24
CA PRO A 64 0.04 16.40 33.10
C PRO A 64 -0.05 15.10 33.94
N GLU A 65 -0.73 15.11 35.07
CA GLU A 65 -0.95 13.90 35.88
C GLU A 65 -1.91 12.93 35.22
N LEU A 66 -2.87 13.39 34.40
CA LEU A 66 -3.71 12.51 33.59
C LEU A 66 -2.89 11.66 32.62
N PHE A 67 -1.90 12.29 31.95
CA PHE A 67 -1.00 11.55 31.06
C PHE A 67 -0.25 10.43 31.78
N LYS A 68 0.09 10.62 33.06
CA LYS A 68 0.83 9.62 33.84
C LYS A 68 -0.04 8.45 34.32
N ARG A 69 -1.33 8.72 34.64
CA ARG A 69 -2.19 7.73 35.28
C ARG A 69 -3.13 6.99 34.33
N ALA A 70 -3.41 7.57 33.13
CA ALA A 70 -4.29 6.92 32.17
C ALA A 70 -3.69 5.60 31.66
N ALA A 71 -4.38 4.51 31.92
CA ALA A 71 -3.95 3.15 31.59
C ALA A 71 -4.65 2.59 30.34
N VAL A 72 -5.79 3.19 29.94
CA VAL A 72 -6.63 2.73 28.84
C VAL A 72 -7.00 3.90 27.93
N GLY A 73 -6.94 3.67 26.64
CA GLY A 73 -7.40 4.63 25.65
C GLY A 73 -7.41 4.10 24.23
N ILE A 74 -8.02 4.89 23.35
CA ILE A 74 -8.10 4.65 21.91
C ILE A 74 -7.74 5.93 21.17
N ALA A 75 -7.15 5.80 19.99
CA ALA A 75 -6.73 6.94 19.19
C ALA A 75 -6.87 6.63 17.69
N HIS A 76 -6.96 7.69 16.89
CA HIS A 76 -7.24 7.59 15.48
C HIS A 76 -6.56 8.69 14.67
N THR A 77 -6.04 8.35 13.48
CA THR A 77 -5.73 9.29 12.40
C THR A 77 -6.73 9.09 11.27
N ARG A 78 -7.33 10.18 10.80
CA ARG A 78 -8.43 10.14 9.85
C ARG A 78 -7.97 10.52 8.44
N TRP A 79 -8.42 9.76 7.49
CA TRP A 79 -8.55 10.11 6.08
C TRP A 79 -10.04 10.37 5.82
N ALA A 80 -10.41 11.59 5.43
CA ALA A 80 -11.81 11.98 5.35
C ALA A 80 -12.54 11.29 4.19
N THR A 81 -13.57 10.50 4.51
CA THR A 81 -14.51 9.88 3.56
C THR A 81 -15.90 10.51 3.65
N HIS A 82 -16.40 10.75 4.87
CA HIS A 82 -17.70 11.38 5.15
C HIS A 82 -17.50 12.66 5.97
N GLY A 83 -17.96 13.79 5.44
CA GLY A 83 -17.76 15.12 6.02
C GLY A 83 -16.34 15.67 5.89
N PRO A 84 -16.16 17.00 5.91
CA PRO A 84 -14.86 17.66 5.75
C PRO A 84 -13.89 17.30 6.89
N PRO A 85 -12.56 17.52 6.70
CA PRO A 85 -11.54 17.22 7.70
C PRO A 85 -11.51 18.27 8.82
N THR A 86 -12.60 18.38 9.55
CA THR A 86 -12.76 19.28 10.70
C THR A 86 -12.54 18.52 12.00
N GLU A 87 -12.32 19.27 13.08
CA GLU A 87 -12.18 18.72 14.41
C GLU A 87 -13.45 17.97 14.87
N VAL A 88 -14.63 18.49 14.54
CA VAL A 88 -15.92 17.87 14.87
C VAL A 88 -16.03 16.47 14.25
N ASN A 89 -15.58 16.33 13.00
CA ASN A 89 -15.60 15.09 12.25
C ASN A 89 -14.42 14.15 12.54
N ALA A 90 -13.43 14.59 13.35
CA ALA A 90 -12.33 13.72 13.78
C ALA A 90 -12.85 12.66 14.79
N HIS A 91 -12.25 11.45 14.72
CA HIS A 91 -12.49 10.40 15.74
C HIS A 91 -11.58 10.65 16.97
N PRO A 92 -11.96 10.11 18.14
CA PRO A 92 -13.11 9.26 18.50
C PRO A 92 -14.44 10.01 18.53
N HIS A 93 -15.56 9.30 18.31
CA HIS A 93 -16.90 9.80 18.56
C HIS A 93 -17.47 9.21 19.85
N LEU A 94 -18.24 10.03 20.58
CA LEU A 94 -18.94 9.62 21.79
C LEU A 94 -20.36 9.18 21.46
N ASP A 95 -20.95 8.35 22.31
CA ASP A 95 -22.37 8.08 22.32
C ASP A 95 -23.17 9.27 22.93
N GLN A 96 -24.47 9.20 22.92
CA GLN A 96 -25.36 10.25 23.50
C GLN A 96 -25.07 10.55 24.96
N SER A 97 -24.64 9.55 25.75
CA SER A 97 -24.35 9.72 27.19
C SER A 97 -22.97 10.31 27.46
N GLY A 98 -22.03 10.22 26.52
CA GLY A 98 -20.64 10.56 26.69
C GLY A 98 -19.82 9.53 27.47
N GLU A 99 -20.36 8.34 27.71
CA GLU A 99 -19.71 7.26 28.48
C GLU A 99 -19.00 6.24 27.62
N ILE A 100 -19.34 6.18 26.32
CA ILE A 100 -18.73 5.28 25.33
C ILE A 100 -17.99 6.10 24.28
N ALA A 101 -16.76 5.74 23.98
CA ALA A 101 -16.00 6.30 22.87
C ALA A 101 -15.65 5.22 21.83
N LEU A 102 -15.73 5.58 20.56
CA LEU A 102 -15.51 4.71 19.42
C LEU A 102 -14.54 5.35 18.41
N VAL A 103 -13.60 4.56 17.90
CA VAL A 103 -12.84 4.84 16.68
C VAL A 103 -13.20 3.80 15.63
N HIS A 104 -13.22 4.21 14.35
CA HIS A 104 -13.69 3.38 13.25
C HIS A 104 -12.90 3.63 11.98
N ASN A 105 -12.52 2.55 11.33
CA ASN A 105 -12.04 2.46 9.95
C ASN A 105 -13.07 1.69 9.13
N GLY A 106 -13.48 2.21 8.00
CA GLY A 106 -14.48 1.57 7.15
C GLY A 106 -15.57 2.54 6.70
N ILE A 107 -16.68 1.99 6.21
CA ILE A 107 -17.87 2.73 5.79
C ILE A 107 -19.11 1.98 6.25
N ILE A 108 -19.99 2.66 6.95
CA ILE A 108 -21.32 2.16 7.33
C ILE A 108 -22.31 2.55 6.23
N GLU A 109 -22.58 1.64 5.32
CA GLU A 109 -23.37 1.93 4.10
C GLU A 109 -24.81 2.35 4.43
N ASN A 110 -25.43 1.73 5.43
CA ASN A 110 -26.79 2.03 5.85
C ASN A 110 -26.89 3.14 6.94
N TYR A 111 -25.83 3.95 7.15
CA TYR A 111 -25.77 4.95 8.21
C TYR A 111 -26.92 5.96 8.17
N ARG A 112 -27.40 6.35 6.98
CA ARG A 112 -28.51 7.31 6.85
C ARG A 112 -29.81 6.80 7.45
N ALA A 113 -30.13 5.53 7.20
CA ALA A 113 -31.33 4.90 7.76
C ALA A 113 -31.21 4.74 9.29
N LEU A 114 -30.03 4.33 9.77
CA LEU A 114 -29.73 4.23 11.20
C LEU A 114 -29.81 5.60 11.88
N ARG A 115 -29.24 6.64 11.30
CA ARG A 115 -29.29 8.01 11.81
C ARG A 115 -30.71 8.51 11.95
N ALA A 116 -31.54 8.41 10.90
CA ALA A 116 -32.92 8.84 10.92
C ALA A 116 -33.74 8.13 12.02
N ARG A 117 -33.47 6.82 12.23
CA ARG A 117 -34.11 6.06 13.32
C ARG A 117 -33.69 6.56 14.70
N LEU A 118 -32.38 6.80 14.90
CA LEU A 118 -31.88 7.30 16.18
C LEU A 118 -32.36 8.72 16.48
N GLU A 119 -32.39 9.61 15.46
CA GLU A 119 -32.96 10.95 15.58
C GLU A 119 -34.43 10.91 16.00
N SER A 120 -35.24 9.97 15.46
CA SER A 120 -36.62 9.78 15.86
C SER A 120 -36.80 9.32 17.32
N ARG A 121 -35.73 8.84 17.94
CA ARG A 121 -35.66 8.42 19.36
C ARG A 121 -35.01 9.46 20.27
N GLY A 122 -34.68 10.65 19.72
CA GLY A 122 -34.17 11.77 20.49
C GLY A 122 -32.63 11.85 20.53
N HIS A 123 -31.90 11.12 19.66
CA HIS A 123 -30.46 11.28 19.53
C HIS A 123 -30.13 12.56 18.78
N HIS A 124 -29.09 13.25 19.23
CA HIS A 124 -28.58 14.47 18.61
C HIS A 124 -27.16 14.24 18.10
N PHE A 125 -26.96 14.42 16.79
CA PHE A 125 -25.67 14.26 16.12
C PHE A 125 -25.00 15.61 15.90
N ILE A 126 -23.69 15.67 16.17
CA ILE A 126 -22.89 16.89 16.00
C ILE A 126 -21.96 16.79 14.78
N SER A 127 -21.63 15.59 14.33
CA SER A 127 -20.77 15.37 13.15
C SER A 127 -21.56 14.92 11.93
N GLU A 128 -20.87 14.93 10.80
CA GLU A 128 -21.40 14.45 9.52
C GLU A 128 -20.92 12.99 9.23
N THR A 129 -20.27 12.34 10.20
CA THR A 129 -19.67 11.03 9.99
C THR A 129 -20.69 9.90 10.22
N ASP A 130 -20.50 8.82 9.49
CA ASP A 130 -21.16 7.54 9.70
C ASP A 130 -20.76 6.90 11.04
N THR A 131 -19.57 7.19 11.51
CA THR A 131 -19.01 6.67 12.77
C THR A 131 -19.76 7.15 14.01
N GLU A 132 -20.19 8.42 14.06
CA GLU A 132 -21.00 8.91 15.18
C GLU A 132 -22.33 8.16 15.28
N VAL A 133 -22.89 7.76 14.14
CA VAL A 133 -24.11 6.95 14.10
C VAL A 133 -23.87 5.58 14.77
N LEU A 134 -22.74 4.94 14.50
CA LEU A 134 -22.38 3.68 15.14
C LEU A 134 -22.15 3.84 16.64
N SER A 135 -21.52 4.92 17.09
CA SER A 135 -21.29 5.22 18.49
C SER A 135 -22.62 5.35 19.26
N HIS A 136 -23.58 6.14 18.72
CA HIS A 136 -24.91 6.28 19.27
C HIS A 136 -25.73 4.98 19.27
N LEU A 137 -25.56 4.16 18.22
CA LEU A 137 -26.23 2.86 18.13
C LEU A 137 -25.74 1.89 19.21
N ILE A 138 -24.42 1.87 19.48
CA ILE A 138 -23.85 1.07 20.58
C ILE A 138 -24.41 1.54 21.93
N GLY A 139 -24.45 2.86 22.16
CA GLY A 139 -25.01 3.43 23.37
C GLY A 139 -26.50 3.08 23.58
N GLU A 140 -27.31 3.05 22.49
CA GLU A 140 -28.71 2.62 22.54
C GLU A 140 -28.85 1.12 22.87
N CYS A 141 -27.93 0.29 22.40
CA CYS A 141 -27.91 -1.14 22.67
C CYS A 141 -27.36 -1.48 24.08
N ASP A 142 -26.65 -0.55 24.74
CA ASP A 142 -25.99 -0.83 26.02
C ASP A 142 -26.99 -0.98 27.17
N LYS A 143 -27.02 -2.19 27.74
CA LYS A 143 -27.81 -2.57 28.92
C LYS A 143 -26.91 -2.93 30.11
N GLY A 144 -25.67 -2.40 30.14
CA GLY A 144 -24.69 -2.69 31.18
C GLY A 144 -23.71 -3.81 30.80
N ASN A 145 -23.59 -4.12 29.53
CA ASN A 145 -22.57 -5.04 28.97
C ASN A 145 -22.13 -4.53 27.61
N LEU A 146 -20.97 -3.89 27.59
CA LEU A 146 -20.40 -3.27 26.39
C LEU A 146 -20.20 -4.26 25.24
N PHE A 147 -19.70 -5.47 25.53
CA PHE A 147 -19.50 -6.48 24.51
C PHE A 147 -20.81 -6.84 23.79
N GLN A 148 -21.86 -7.10 24.54
CA GLN A 148 -23.17 -7.43 23.96
C GLN A 148 -23.76 -6.23 23.20
N ALA A 149 -23.58 -5.01 23.70
CA ALA A 149 -24.03 -3.80 23.03
C ALA A 149 -23.35 -3.61 21.66
N VAL A 150 -22.04 -3.89 21.58
CA VAL A 150 -21.30 -3.85 20.31
C VAL A 150 -21.81 -4.94 19.36
N CYS A 151 -22.00 -6.18 19.82
CA CYS A 151 -22.58 -7.25 18.99
C CYS A 151 -23.95 -6.86 18.44
N ASP A 152 -24.86 -6.38 19.30
CA ASP A 152 -26.22 -6.01 18.91
C ASP A 152 -26.25 -4.83 17.92
N ALA A 153 -25.32 -3.90 18.04
CA ALA A 153 -25.15 -2.79 17.11
C ALA A 153 -24.61 -3.28 15.75
N LEU A 154 -23.55 -4.11 15.76
CA LEU A 154 -22.91 -4.59 14.53
C LEU A 154 -23.78 -5.52 13.69
N HIS A 155 -24.75 -6.21 14.29
CA HIS A 155 -25.77 -6.96 13.55
C HIS A 155 -26.71 -6.07 12.73
N GLN A 156 -26.82 -4.78 13.05
CA GLN A 156 -27.68 -3.82 12.35
C GLN A 156 -26.90 -3.03 11.28
N VAL A 157 -25.57 -3.21 11.21
CA VAL A 157 -24.67 -2.47 10.33
C VAL A 157 -24.45 -3.23 9.03
N GLU A 158 -24.62 -2.52 7.92
CA GLU A 158 -24.19 -2.93 6.59
C GLU A 158 -22.90 -2.17 6.20
N GLY A 159 -21.95 -2.86 5.56
CA GLY A 159 -20.69 -2.27 5.15
C GLY A 159 -19.47 -2.83 5.90
N THR A 160 -18.39 -2.05 5.92
CA THR A 160 -17.08 -2.45 6.45
C THR A 160 -16.77 -1.73 7.75
N PHE A 161 -16.09 -2.42 8.66
CA PHE A 161 -15.64 -1.81 9.92
C PHE A 161 -14.38 -2.49 10.47
N GLY A 162 -13.50 -1.66 11.03
CA GLY A 162 -12.50 -2.03 12.02
C GLY A 162 -12.67 -1.03 13.16
N ILE A 163 -13.03 -1.47 14.35
CA ILE A 163 -13.39 -0.60 15.47
C ILE A 163 -12.59 -0.90 16.72
N ALA A 164 -12.42 0.13 17.56
CA ALA A 164 -12.05 -0.01 18.96
C ALA A 164 -12.98 0.86 19.81
N VAL A 165 -13.52 0.27 20.88
CA VAL A 165 -14.54 0.86 21.74
C VAL A 165 -14.10 0.77 23.19
N ILE A 166 -14.22 1.88 23.92
CA ILE A 166 -14.01 1.95 25.37
C ILE A 166 -15.26 2.52 26.06
N SER A 167 -15.47 2.14 27.31
CA SER A 167 -16.54 2.66 28.14
C SER A 167 -16.05 2.99 29.55
N SER A 168 -16.49 4.12 30.09
CA SER A 168 -16.22 4.49 31.49
C SER A 168 -16.86 3.53 32.50
N ARG A 169 -17.87 2.77 32.09
CA ARG A 169 -18.52 1.76 32.92
C ARG A 169 -17.74 0.45 33.02
N GLU A 170 -16.93 0.14 32.03
CA GLU A 170 -16.08 -1.07 31.95
C GLU A 170 -14.63 -0.68 31.62
N PRO A 171 -13.93 -0.01 32.56
CA PRO A 171 -12.66 0.66 32.28
C PRO A 171 -11.45 -0.30 32.13
N ASP A 172 -11.66 -1.60 32.37
CA ASP A 172 -10.62 -2.63 32.36
C ASP A 172 -10.47 -3.34 31.00
N ARG A 173 -11.20 -2.88 29.97
CA ARG A 173 -11.22 -3.56 28.66
C ARG A 173 -11.43 -2.62 27.48
N ILE A 174 -11.01 -3.11 26.32
CA ILE A 174 -11.36 -2.55 25.01
C ILE A 174 -12.10 -3.62 24.23
N ILE A 175 -13.24 -3.25 23.61
CA ILE A 175 -13.90 -4.12 22.64
C ILE A 175 -13.44 -3.71 21.25
N THR A 176 -13.01 -4.68 20.47
CA THR A 176 -12.58 -4.46 19.09
C THR A 176 -13.22 -5.48 18.16
N ALA A 177 -13.59 -5.06 16.95
CA ALA A 177 -14.22 -5.94 15.96
C ALA A 177 -13.78 -5.57 14.55
N ARG A 178 -13.92 -6.54 13.65
CA ARG A 178 -13.49 -6.40 12.26
C ARG A 178 -14.52 -6.97 11.28
N ARG A 179 -14.72 -6.23 10.17
CA ARG A 179 -15.28 -6.69 8.89
C ARG A 179 -14.71 -5.82 7.76
N GLY A 180 -13.90 -6.40 6.90
CA GLY A 180 -13.26 -5.69 5.77
C GLY A 180 -12.04 -4.86 6.15
N SER A 181 -12.10 -4.02 7.19
CA SER A 181 -10.98 -3.18 7.63
C SER A 181 -10.09 -3.91 8.64
N PRO A 182 -8.74 -3.94 8.46
CA PRO A 182 -7.85 -4.76 9.27
C PRO A 182 -7.76 -4.29 10.73
N ILE A 183 -7.71 -5.27 11.65
CA ILE A 183 -7.39 -5.10 13.08
C ILE A 183 -6.42 -6.19 13.50
N VAL A 184 -5.38 -5.78 14.23
CA VAL A 184 -4.36 -6.63 14.81
C VAL A 184 -4.25 -6.33 16.30
N ILE A 185 -4.14 -7.35 17.14
CA ILE A 185 -3.99 -7.22 18.59
C ILE A 185 -2.60 -7.70 18.98
N GLY A 186 -1.77 -6.80 19.52
CA GLY A 186 -0.49 -7.13 20.12
C GLY A 186 -0.67 -7.61 21.56
N VAL A 187 -0.08 -8.74 21.89
CA VAL A 187 -0.14 -9.37 23.21
C VAL A 187 1.22 -9.17 23.92
N GLY A 188 1.25 -8.21 24.85
CA GLY A 188 2.41 -7.92 25.67
C GLY A 188 2.38 -8.62 27.04
N ASP A 189 3.26 -8.22 27.95
CA ASP A 189 3.33 -8.69 29.34
C ASP A 189 2.60 -7.69 30.26
N GLY A 190 1.35 -7.99 30.58
CA GLY A 190 0.47 -7.09 31.34
C GLY A 190 0.07 -5.85 30.55
N GLU A 191 0.08 -5.93 29.22
CA GLU A 191 -0.42 -4.90 28.31
C GLU A 191 -0.93 -5.50 27.01
N ALA A 192 -1.88 -4.83 26.38
CA ALA A 192 -2.37 -5.16 25.05
C ALA A 192 -2.49 -3.90 24.19
N ILE A 193 -2.20 -4.06 22.90
CA ILE A 193 -2.23 -2.98 21.92
C ILE A 193 -3.10 -3.42 20.75
N ILE A 194 -4.07 -2.61 20.40
CA ILE A 194 -4.92 -2.83 19.23
C ILE A 194 -4.47 -1.85 18.16
N ALA A 195 -4.27 -2.31 16.93
CA ALA A 195 -3.93 -1.43 15.84
C ALA A 195 -4.53 -1.89 14.50
N SER A 196 -4.72 -0.94 13.60
CA SER A 196 -5.08 -1.24 12.21
C SER A 196 -3.88 -1.69 11.37
N ASP A 197 -2.66 -1.61 11.92
CA ASP A 197 -1.42 -2.05 11.25
C ASP A 197 -0.35 -2.42 12.30
N ALA A 198 0.37 -3.49 12.03
CA ALA A 198 1.38 -4.04 12.93
C ALA A 198 2.57 -3.09 13.21
N SER A 199 2.81 -2.09 12.36
CA SER A 199 3.87 -1.09 12.56
C SER A 199 3.69 -0.26 13.85
N ALA A 200 2.45 -0.08 14.32
CA ALA A 200 2.18 0.58 15.60
C ALA A 200 2.47 -0.33 16.82
N ILE A 201 2.48 -1.66 16.62
CA ILE A 201 2.61 -2.67 17.68
C ILE A 201 4.07 -3.07 17.91
N VAL A 202 4.87 -3.13 16.86
CA VAL A 202 6.22 -3.73 16.84
C VAL A 202 7.19 -3.21 17.90
N ALA A 203 6.99 -1.96 18.38
CA ALA A 203 7.81 -1.36 19.44
C ALA A 203 7.54 -1.94 20.85
N HIS A 204 6.42 -2.64 21.03
CA HIS A 204 5.94 -3.13 22.31
C HIS A 204 5.96 -4.65 22.38
N THR A 205 5.54 -5.32 21.32
CA THR A 205 5.52 -6.80 21.26
C THR A 205 5.68 -7.29 19.83
N GLN A 206 6.26 -8.50 19.68
CA GLN A 206 6.31 -9.24 18.42
C GLN A 206 5.15 -10.25 18.30
N ARG A 207 4.39 -10.48 19.38
CA ARG A 207 3.31 -11.46 19.45
C ARG A 207 2.00 -10.80 19.10
N VAL A 208 1.34 -11.25 18.02
CA VAL A 208 0.10 -10.64 17.53
C VAL A 208 -0.98 -11.66 17.23
N ILE A 209 -2.23 -11.23 17.34
CA ILE A 209 -3.43 -11.93 16.90
C ILE A 209 -4.05 -11.12 15.78
N TYR A 210 -4.22 -11.71 14.60
CA TYR A 210 -4.98 -11.13 13.50
C TYR A 210 -6.45 -11.52 13.62
N LEU A 211 -7.34 -10.55 13.64
CA LEU A 211 -8.78 -10.83 13.56
C LEU A 211 -9.16 -11.15 12.11
N ASP A 212 -10.13 -12.06 11.93
CA ASP A 212 -10.79 -12.29 10.65
C ASP A 212 -12.11 -11.53 10.56
N ASP A 213 -12.74 -11.51 9.40
CA ASP A 213 -14.01 -10.82 9.20
C ASP A 213 -15.11 -11.41 10.09
N ASN A 214 -15.82 -10.53 10.80
CA ASN A 214 -16.84 -10.81 11.81
C ASN A 214 -16.31 -11.35 13.14
N ASP A 215 -15.00 -11.28 13.38
CA ASP A 215 -14.47 -11.46 14.73
C ASP A 215 -14.73 -10.21 15.58
N ILE A 216 -15.01 -10.46 16.85
CA ILE A 216 -15.07 -9.47 17.92
C ILE A 216 -14.21 -9.96 19.09
N ALA A 217 -13.41 -9.09 19.69
CA ALA A 217 -12.54 -9.45 20.79
C ALA A 217 -12.77 -8.57 22.03
N ILE A 218 -12.77 -9.22 23.19
CA ILE A 218 -12.66 -8.57 24.49
C ILE A 218 -11.18 -8.58 24.86
N VAL A 219 -10.58 -7.40 24.91
CA VAL A 219 -9.15 -7.22 25.19
C VAL A 219 -8.97 -6.63 26.56
N THR A 220 -8.22 -7.31 27.41
CA THR A 220 -7.78 -6.84 28.74
C THR A 220 -6.24 -6.81 28.79
N ALA A 221 -5.65 -6.31 29.86
CA ALA A 221 -4.21 -6.29 30.01
C ALA A 221 -3.56 -7.69 29.97
N ASP A 222 -4.28 -8.70 30.42
CA ASP A 222 -3.76 -10.04 30.63
C ASP A 222 -4.37 -11.10 29.70
N SER A 223 -5.41 -10.74 28.93
CA SER A 223 -6.14 -11.71 28.09
C SER A 223 -6.76 -11.09 26.84
N VAL A 224 -6.89 -11.92 25.81
CA VAL A 224 -7.67 -11.63 24.59
C VAL A 224 -8.65 -12.78 24.38
N ASP A 225 -9.95 -12.49 24.46
CA ASP A 225 -11.03 -13.45 24.20
C ASP A 225 -11.67 -13.09 22.85
N VAL A 226 -11.49 -13.94 21.85
CA VAL A 226 -12.01 -13.72 20.50
C VAL A 226 -13.28 -14.56 20.29
N ARG A 227 -14.31 -13.94 19.76
CA ARG A 227 -15.61 -14.56 19.45
C ARG A 227 -16.08 -14.09 18.08
N ASP A 228 -17.04 -14.78 17.50
CA ASP A 228 -17.78 -14.26 16.37
C ASP A 228 -18.90 -13.29 16.83
N LEU A 229 -19.54 -12.60 15.89
CA LEU A 229 -20.64 -11.69 16.19
C LEU A 229 -21.84 -12.37 16.86
N ASN A 230 -21.99 -13.70 16.78
CA ASN A 230 -23.02 -14.49 17.46
C ASN A 230 -22.57 -14.94 18.85
N ASN A 231 -21.48 -14.39 19.37
CA ASN A 231 -20.91 -14.68 20.69
C ASN A 231 -20.40 -16.12 20.84
N VAL A 232 -20.01 -16.77 19.73
CA VAL A 232 -19.38 -18.10 19.76
C VAL A 232 -17.86 -17.92 19.87
N PRO A 233 -17.19 -18.55 20.86
CA PRO A 233 -15.73 -18.47 20.99
C PRO A 233 -15.00 -18.98 19.75
N VAL A 234 -13.98 -18.22 19.31
CA VAL A 234 -13.15 -18.53 18.15
C VAL A 234 -11.69 -18.58 18.58
N THR A 235 -10.99 -19.63 18.21
CA THR A 235 -9.54 -19.74 18.48
C THR A 235 -8.76 -19.05 17.35
N ARG A 236 -7.89 -18.10 17.72
CA ARG A 236 -6.94 -17.46 16.80
C ARG A 236 -5.51 -17.75 17.24
N GLU A 237 -4.65 -18.03 16.29
CA GLU A 237 -3.24 -18.30 16.57
C GLU A 237 -2.49 -17.00 16.87
N ILE A 238 -1.54 -17.06 17.80
CA ILE A 238 -0.58 -15.98 18.05
C ILE A 238 0.55 -16.13 17.03
N ALA A 239 0.66 -15.12 16.15
CA ALA A 239 1.73 -15.03 15.16
C ALA A 239 2.89 -14.18 15.70
N GLU A 240 4.11 -14.39 15.18
CA GLU A 240 5.26 -13.52 15.43
C GLU A 240 5.46 -12.55 14.26
N LEU A 241 5.62 -11.25 14.59
CA LEU A 241 5.93 -10.20 13.63
C LEU A 241 7.43 -10.27 13.30
N GLY A 242 7.83 -10.73 12.16
CA GLY A 242 9.23 -10.64 11.72
C GLY A 242 9.70 -9.22 11.34
N LEU A 243 9.23 -8.19 12.03
CA LEU A 243 9.50 -6.76 11.73
C LEU A 243 10.56 -6.21 12.69
N ASP A 244 11.54 -5.46 12.14
CA ASP A 244 12.50 -4.69 12.93
C ASP A 244 11.97 -3.25 13.12
N ALA A 245 11.88 -2.81 14.39
CA ALA A 245 11.45 -1.47 14.73
C ALA A 245 12.40 -0.37 14.19
N ALA A 246 13.70 -0.66 14.09
CA ALA A 246 14.71 0.26 13.55
C ALA A 246 14.56 0.48 12.03
N ALA A 247 13.99 -0.49 11.32
CA ALA A 247 13.74 -0.35 9.88
C ALA A 247 12.70 0.73 9.54
N ALA A 248 11.88 1.13 10.51
CA ALA A 248 10.87 2.19 10.38
C ALA A 248 11.42 3.61 10.66
N GLU A 249 12.74 3.80 10.74
CA GLU A 249 13.39 5.11 10.93
C GLU A 249 14.02 5.61 9.63
N LYS A 250 14.18 6.94 9.47
CA LYS A 250 14.75 7.54 8.25
C LYS A 250 16.25 7.23 8.05
N GLY A 251 16.97 6.81 9.09
CA GLY A 251 18.38 6.37 8.97
C GLY A 251 19.34 7.45 8.44
N GLY A 252 19.09 8.73 8.72
CA GLY A 252 19.90 9.86 8.27
C GLY A 252 19.49 10.46 6.91
N TYR A 253 18.52 9.89 6.22
CA TYR A 253 17.96 10.48 5.00
C TYR A 253 16.94 11.59 5.32
N GLU A 254 16.82 12.56 4.42
CA GLU A 254 15.84 13.64 4.55
C GLU A 254 14.39 13.10 4.48
N HIS A 255 14.15 12.16 3.55
CA HIS A 255 12.84 11.55 3.30
C HIS A 255 12.92 10.02 3.30
N PHE A 256 11.81 9.36 3.69
CA PHE A 256 11.67 7.90 3.57
C PHE A 256 11.81 7.44 2.13
N MET A 257 11.22 8.16 1.16
CA MET A 257 11.32 7.81 -0.24
C MET A 257 12.77 7.68 -0.70
N MET A 258 13.65 8.62 -0.34
CA MET A 258 15.07 8.55 -0.71
C MET A 258 15.77 7.36 -0.05
N LYS A 259 15.51 7.12 1.24
CA LYS A 259 16.00 5.92 1.94
C LYS A 259 15.56 4.65 1.20
N GLU A 260 14.27 4.54 0.86
CA GLU A 260 13.68 3.38 0.21
C GLU A 260 14.21 3.17 -1.22
N ILE A 261 14.54 4.24 -1.94
CA ILE A 261 15.26 4.15 -3.23
C ILE A 261 16.65 3.55 -3.02
N HIS A 262 17.40 4.02 -2.02
CA HIS A 262 18.73 3.53 -1.71
C HIS A 262 18.74 2.11 -1.12
N GLU A 263 17.67 1.66 -0.50
CA GLU A 263 17.50 0.29 0.00
C GLU A 263 17.18 -0.74 -1.10
N GLN A 264 16.89 -0.31 -2.33
CA GLN A 264 16.48 -1.24 -3.39
C GLN A 264 17.48 -2.35 -3.69
N PRO A 265 18.82 -2.13 -3.73
CA PRO A 265 19.77 -3.23 -3.95
C PRO A 265 19.64 -4.34 -2.90
N ASP A 266 19.48 -3.98 -1.63
CA ASP A 266 19.30 -4.94 -0.53
C ASP A 266 17.92 -5.62 -0.58
N ALA A 267 16.86 -4.85 -0.82
CA ALA A 267 15.50 -5.36 -0.97
C ALA A 267 15.41 -6.36 -2.14
N LEU A 268 16.01 -6.06 -3.28
CA LEU A 268 16.08 -6.93 -4.44
C LEU A 268 16.91 -8.19 -4.16
N SER A 269 18.04 -8.04 -3.47
CA SER A 269 18.85 -9.18 -3.03
C SER A 269 18.05 -10.11 -2.12
N ASN A 270 17.25 -9.57 -1.20
CA ASN A 270 16.37 -10.35 -0.33
C ASN A 270 15.23 -11.02 -1.12
N ALA A 271 14.64 -10.30 -2.09
CA ALA A 271 13.58 -10.84 -2.94
C ALA A 271 14.06 -12.00 -3.83
N ILE A 272 15.33 -12.00 -4.23
CA ILE A 272 15.92 -13.01 -5.13
C ILE A 272 16.58 -14.16 -4.35
N ARG A 273 17.05 -13.91 -3.13
CA ARG A 273 17.85 -14.85 -2.34
C ARG A 273 17.18 -16.22 -2.21
N GLY A 274 17.87 -17.28 -2.64
CA GLY A 274 17.40 -18.67 -2.56
C GLY A 274 16.27 -19.03 -3.54
N ARG A 275 15.91 -18.10 -4.44
CA ARG A 275 14.81 -18.29 -5.38
C ARG A 275 15.22 -18.56 -6.82
N LEU A 276 16.49 -18.49 -7.14
CA LEU A 276 17.03 -18.86 -8.44
C LEU A 276 17.76 -20.20 -8.36
N ASP A 277 17.40 -21.13 -9.24
CA ASP A 277 18.08 -22.41 -9.41
C ASP A 277 19.11 -22.34 -10.54
N MET A 278 20.35 -22.07 -10.17
CA MET A 278 21.47 -21.95 -11.13
C MET A 278 21.91 -23.31 -11.71
N GLN A 279 21.41 -24.43 -11.20
CA GLN A 279 21.68 -25.74 -11.78
C GLN A 279 20.68 -26.08 -12.89
N LEU A 280 19.41 -25.80 -12.65
CA LEU A 280 18.33 -26.09 -13.60
C LEU A 280 17.99 -24.92 -14.53
N GLY A 281 18.54 -23.71 -14.29
CA GLY A 281 18.21 -22.51 -15.04
C GLY A 281 16.72 -22.13 -14.85
N SER A 282 16.23 -22.17 -13.62
CA SER A 282 14.82 -21.96 -13.28
C SER A 282 14.71 -21.14 -12.00
N SER A 283 13.51 -21.00 -11.47
CA SER A 283 13.29 -20.43 -10.16
C SER A 283 12.59 -21.40 -9.18
N VAL A 284 12.84 -21.19 -7.89
CA VAL A 284 12.24 -21.93 -6.77
C VAL A 284 11.36 -20.98 -5.98
N LEU A 285 10.05 -21.07 -6.18
CA LEU A 285 9.04 -20.24 -5.54
C LEU A 285 8.06 -21.15 -4.78
N ALA A 286 8.50 -21.65 -3.61
CA ALA A 286 7.76 -22.64 -2.82
C ALA A 286 6.37 -22.14 -2.41
N GLY A 287 6.24 -20.83 -2.12
CA GLY A 287 4.96 -20.21 -1.74
C GLY A 287 3.86 -20.26 -2.82
N MET A 288 4.20 -20.55 -4.09
CA MET A 288 3.20 -20.79 -5.12
C MET A 288 2.33 -22.02 -4.82
N GLY A 289 2.86 -23.00 -4.05
CA GLY A 289 2.11 -24.20 -3.67
C GLY A 289 1.62 -25.03 -4.86
N THR A 290 2.39 -25.03 -5.98
CA THR A 290 2.00 -25.66 -7.24
C THR A 290 2.98 -26.75 -7.66
N SER A 291 2.44 -27.84 -8.20
CA SER A 291 3.22 -28.85 -8.90
C SER A 291 3.57 -28.42 -10.35
N GLN A 292 4.58 -29.03 -10.94
CA GLN A 292 4.94 -28.80 -12.35
C GLN A 292 3.77 -29.18 -13.30
N ARG A 293 2.97 -30.18 -12.93
CA ARG A 293 1.81 -30.60 -13.70
C ARG A 293 0.72 -29.52 -13.73
N GLU A 294 0.38 -28.96 -12.56
CA GLU A 294 -0.60 -27.86 -12.47
C GLU A 294 -0.13 -26.65 -13.28
N LEU A 295 1.16 -26.27 -13.20
CA LEU A 295 1.72 -25.17 -13.99
C LEU A 295 1.65 -25.45 -15.51
N ALA A 296 1.80 -26.70 -15.94
CA ALA A 296 1.70 -27.07 -17.35
C ALA A 296 0.26 -27.02 -17.88
N GLU A 297 -0.75 -27.24 -17.03
CA GLU A 297 -2.17 -27.23 -17.37
C GLU A 297 -2.76 -25.80 -17.46
N LEU A 298 -2.04 -24.77 -16.97
CA LEU A 298 -2.47 -23.38 -17.05
C LEU A 298 -2.60 -22.91 -18.52
N SER A 299 -3.68 -22.23 -18.82
CA SER A 299 -3.97 -21.71 -20.17
C SER A 299 -3.72 -20.21 -20.28
N ARG A 300 -3.86 -19.47 -19.18
CA ARG A 300 -3.77 -18.02 -19.15
C ARG A 300 -3.31 -17.53 -17.78
N VAL A 301 -2.60 -16.41 -17.77
CA VAL A 301 -2.27 -15.64 -16.56
C VAL A 301 -3.11 -14.36 -16.54
N VAL A 302 -3.81 -14.09 -15.46
CA VAL A 302 -4.54 -12.83 -15.24
C VAL A 302 -3.94 -12.14 -14.02
N MET A 303 -3.44 -10.95 -14.20
CA MET A 303 -2.86 -10.16 -13.11
C MET A 303 -3.77 -9.01 -12.74
N VAL A 304 -4.01 -8.82 -11.43
CA VAL A 304 -4.86 -7.75 -10.90
C VAL A 304 -4.11 -6.92 -9.87
N GLY A 305 -4.27 -5.62 -9.95
CA GLY A 305 -3.63 -4.67 -9.04
C GLY A 305 -4.15 -3.25 -9.24
N CYS A 306 -3.68 -2.33 -8.39
CA CYS A 306 -3.98 -0.90 -8.47
C CYS A 306 -2.67 -0.09 -8.53
N GLY A 307 -2.69 1.06 -9.23
CA GLY A 307 -1.57 2.01 -9.28
C GLY A 307 -0.24 1.37 -9.67
N THR A 308 0.79 1.56 -8.87
CA THR A 308 2.14 1.01 -9.07
C THR A 308 2.13 -0.52 -9.25
N SER A 309 1.30 -1.26 -8.51
CA SER A 309 1.17 -2.72 -8.67
C SER A 309 0.56 -3.12 -10.01
N LEU A 310 -0.32 -2.29 -10.58
CA LEU A 310 -0.85 -2.47 -11.94
C LEU A 310 0.27 -2.31 -12.98
N HIS A 311 1.13 -1.30 -12.83
CA HIS A 311 2.27 -1.09 -13.74
C HIS A 311 3.29 -2.25 -13.65
N ALA A 312 3.52 -2.79 -12.44
CA ALA A 312 4.34 -4.00 -12.29
C ALA A 312 3.71 -5.22 -12.99
N ALA A 313 2.38 -5.38 -12.88
CA ALA A 313 1.64 -6.40 -13.61
C ALA A 313 1.81 -6.27 -15.14
N MET A 314 1.78 -5.03 -15.67
CA MET A 314 1.99 -4.78 -17.10
C MET A 314 3.40 -5.16 -17.58
N VAL A 315 4.44 -4.99 -16.75
CA VAL A 315 5.77 -5.55 -17.05
C VAL A 315 5.71 -7.08 -17.03
N GLY A 316 4.99 -7.65 -16.07
CA GLY A 316 4.75 -9.09 -15.95
C GLY A 316 4.04 -9.67 -17.17
N GLU A 317 3.07 -8.96 -17.76
CA GLU A 317 2.37 -9.37 -18.99
C GLU A 317 3.35 -9.64 -20.12
N TYR A 318 4.23 -8.68 -20.43
CA TYR A 318 5.32 -8.89 -21.40
C TYR A 318 6.22 -10.06 -21.02
N ALA A 319 6.52 -10.22 -19.72
CA ALA A 319 7.39 -11.28 -19.26
C ALA A 319 6.76 -12.68 -19.43
N PHE A 320 5.48 -12.85 -19.10
CA PHE A 320 4.81 -14.15 -19.25
C PHE A 320 4.61 -14.52 -20.73
N GLU A 321 4.28 -13.55 -21.58
CA GLU A 321 4.12 -13.79 -23.01
C GLU A 321 5.45 -14.10 -23.69
N ASP A 322 6.48 -13.29 -23.48
CA ASP A 322 7.78 -13.43 -24.12
C ASP A 322 8.58 -14.63 -23.59
N LEU A 323 8.60 -14.82 -22.26
CA LEU A 323 9.44 -15.83 -21.61
C LEU A 323 8.75 -17.18 -21.43
N ALA A 324 7.44 -17.20 -21.23
CA ALA A 324 6.73 -18.44 -20.89
C ALA A 324 5.76 -18.93 -21.97
N ASP A 325 5.61 -18.19 -23.07
CA ASP A 325 4.69 -18.52 -24.16
C ASP A 325 3.28 -18.86 -23.64
N ILE A 326 2.79 -18.00 -22.74
CA ILE A 326 1.46 -18.10 -22.14
C ILE A 326 0.75 -16.75 -22.24
N HIS A 327 -0.47 -16.76 -22.73
CA HIS A 327 -1.26 -15.53 -22.79
C HIS A 327 -1.42 -14.92 -21.41
N ALA A 328 -1.09 -13.65 -21.30
CA ALA A 328 -1.20 -12.89 -20.06
C ALA A 328 -2.12 -11.68 -20.27
N GLU A 329 -2.82 -11.30 -19.21
CA GLU A 329 -3.79 -10.20 -19.21
C GLU A 329 -3.66 -9.42 -17.91
N VAL A 330 -3.67 -8.10 -17.99
CA VAL A 330 -3.66 -7.21 -16.82
C VAL A 330 -4.98 -6.47 -16.71
N GLN A 331 -5.58 -6.50 -15.54
CA GLN A 331 -6.84 -5.81 -15.26
C GLN A 331 -6.73 -4.93 -14.01
N GLN A 332 -7.36 -3.77 -14.05
CA GLN A 332 -7.51 -2.92 -12.87
C GLN A 332 -8.40 -3.64 -11.85
N ALA A 333 -7.89 -3.80 -10.62
CA ALA A 333 -8.61 -4.54 -9.59
C ALA A 333 -9.97 -3.91 -9.25
N ALA A 334 -10.07 -2.57 -9.27
CA ALA A 334 -11.31 -1.83 -9.03
C ALA A 334 -12.43 -2.19 -10.03
N GLU A 335 -12.09 -2.46 -11.30
CA GLU A 335 -13.05 -2.79 -12.35
C GLU A 335 -13.28 -4.29 -12.52
N PHE A 336 -12.35 -5.12 -12.02
CA PHE A 336 -12.32 -6.56 -12.27
C PHE A 336 -13.63 -7.27 -11.94
N ARG A 337 -14.17 -7.08 -10.73
CA ARG A 337 -15.42 -7.72 -10.32
C ARG A 337 -16.65 -7.22 -11.08
N TYR A 338 -16.68 -5.91 -11.42
CA TYR A 338 -17.82 -5.30 -12.11
C TYR A 338 -17.89 -5.70 -13.58
N ARG A 339 -16.78 -6.06 -14.20
CA ARG A 339 -16.73 -6.61 -15.56
C ARG A 339 -17.26 -8.03 -15.68
N ASN A 340 -17.55 -8.72 -14.55
CA ASN A 340 -17.91 -10.12 -14.53
C ASN A 340 -16.88 -10.99 -15.31
N PRO A 341 -15.63 -11.08 -14.83
CA PRO A 341 -14.54 -11.71 -15.58
C PRO A 341 -14.84 -13.17 -15.89
N ILE A 342 -14.50 -13.60 -17.11
CA ILE A 342 -14.64 -14.99 -17.53
C ILE A 342 -13.41 -15.74 -17.02
N LEU A 343 -13.59 -16.57 -16.00
CA LEU A 343 -12.53 -17.32 -15.34
C LEU A 343 -12.93 -18.79 -15.15
N GLY A 344 -11.92 -19.66 -15.08
CA GLY A 344 -12.06 -21.07 -14.77
C GLY A 344 -10.80 -21.65 -14.13
N ASN A 345 -10.83 -22.96 -13.89
CA ASN A 345 -9.78 -23.69 -13.15
C ASN A 345 -8.41 -23.77 -13.86
N ARG A 346 -8.32 -23.32 -15.11
CA ARG A 346 -7.06 -23.24 -15.89
C ARG A 346 -6.53 -21.82 -15.99
N ASP A 347 -7.22 -20.86 -15.41
CA ASP A 347 -6.78 -19.48 -15.33
C ASP A 347 -5.99 -19.24 -14.04
N PHE A 348 -4.80 -18.65 -14.18
CA PHE A 348 -3.92 -18.32 -13.08
C PHE A 348 -4.07 -16.84 -12.74
N VAL A 349 -4.73 -16.51 -11.64
CA VAL A 349 -4.92 -15.14 -11.18
C VAL A 349 -3.85 -14.77 -10.17
N ILE A 350 -3.11 -13.70 -10.44
CA ILE A 350 -2.08 -13.16 -9.55
C ILE A 350 -2.55 -11.80 -9.02
N ALA A 351 -2.86 -11.73 -7.73
CA ALA A 351 -3.22 -10.51 -7.05
C ALA A 351 -1.97 -9.81 -6.51
N ILE A 352 -1.70 -8.59 -6.99
CA ILE A 352 -0.48 -7.85 -6.67
C ILE A 352 -0.82 -6.65 -5.80
N SER A 353 -0.22 -6.58 -4.60
CA SER A 353 -0.41 -5.46 -3.67
C SER A 353 0.81 -5.33 -2.75
N GLN A 354 1.31 -4.11 -2.55
CA GLN A 354 2.38 -3.88 -1.59
C GLN A 354 1.90 -4.20 -0.15
N SER A 355 0.80 -3.60 0.28
CA SER A 355 0.25 -3.77 1.64
C SER A 355 -0.44 -5.11 1.86
N GLY A 356 -0.98 -5.71 0.79
CA GLY A 356 -1.89 -6.85 0.89
C GLY A 356 -3.23 -6.54 1.56
N GLU A 357 -3.59 -5.24 1.66
CA GLU A 357 -4.82 -4.75 2.30
C GLU A 357 -5.66 -3.85 1.37
N THR A 358 -5.30 -3.74 0.08
CA THR A 358 -6.03 -2.92 -0.89
C THR A 358 -7.42 -3.51 -1.12
N ALA A 359 -8.47 -2.73 -0.83
CA ALA A 359 -9.86 -3.20 -0.86
C ALA A 359 -10.25 -3.78 -2.23
N ASP A 360 -10.00 -3.03 -3.30
CA ASP A 360 -10.32 -3.46 -4.67
C ASP A 360 -9.58 -4.76 -5.05
N THR A 361 -8.30 -4.87 -4.66
CA THR A 361 -7.52 -6.09 -4.95
C THR A 361 -8.04 -7.29 -4.16
N LEU A 362 -8.46 -7.08 -2.91
CA LEU A 362 -9.10 -8.11 -2.09
C LEU A 362 -10.45 -8.55 -2.69
N ALA A 363 -11.24 -7.59 -3.17
CA ALA A 363 -12.51 -7.90 -3.84
C ALA A 363 -12.29 -8.72 -5.12
N ALA A 364 -11.25 -8.37 -5.91
CA ALA A 364 -10.87 -9.13 -7.10
C ALA A 364 -10.43 -10.58 -6.75
N VAL A 365 -9.71 -10.78 -5.64
CA VAL A 365 -9.35 -12.12 -5.13
C VAL A 365 -10.58 -12.94 -4.79
N LYS A 366 -11.53 -12.35 -4.04
CA LYS A 366 -12.78 -13.03 -3.67
C LYS A 366 -13.59 -13.43 -4.90
N GLU A 367 -13.73 -12.54 -5.88
CA GLU A 367 -14.41 -12.83 -7.17
C GLU A 367 -13.72 -13.96 -7.93
N ALA A 368 -12.39 -13.94 -8.05
CA ALA A 368 -11.64 -14.98 -8.74
C ALA A 368 -11.75 -16.36 -8.05
N ASN A 369 -11.70 -16.39 -6.71
CA ASN A 369 -11.90 -17.61 -5.92
C ASN A 369 -13.31 -18.18 -6.13
N GLN A 370 -14.36 -17.36 -6.12
CA GLN A 370 -15.75 -17.79 -6.37
C GLN A 370 -15.94 -18.38 -7.75
N LYS A 371 -15.20 -17.90 -8.75
CA LYS A 371 -15.22 -18.43 -10.13
C LYS A 371 -14.35 -19.67 -10.32
N GLY A 372 -13.66 -20.12 -9.28
CA GLY A 372 -12.85 -21.35 -9.30
C GLY A 372 -11.52 -21.22 -10.03
N ALA A 373 -11.00 -20.00 -10.21
CA ALA A 373 -9.66 -19.77 -10.75
C ALA A 373 -8.59 -20.22 -9.77
N PHE A 374 -7.39 -20.50 -10.30
CA PHE A 374 -6.21 -20.70 -9.47
C PHE A 374 -5.66 -19.34 -9.03
N VAL A 375 -5.88 -18.95 -7.77
CA VAL A 375 -5.54 -17.61 -7.26
C VAL A 375 -4.32 -17.67 -6.36
N MET A 376 -3.40 -16.70 -6.51
CA MET A 376 -2.29 -16.46 -5.59
C MET A 376 -2.02 -14.98 -5.39
N SER A 377 -1.33 -14.66 -4.30
CA SER A 377 -0.89 -13.29 -3.99
C SER A 377 0.59 -13.05 -4.28
N LEU A 378 0.90 -11.79 -4.64
CA LEU A 378 2.23 -11.23 -4.65
C LEU A 378 2.21 -9.98 -3.76
N VAL A 379 2.63 -10.11 -2.50
CA VAL A 379 2.49 -9.07 -1.47
C VAL A 379 3.77 -8.89 -0.67
N ASN A 380 3.95 -7.71 -0.06
CA ASN A 380 5.11 -7.46 0.78
C ASN A 380 4.85 -7.79 2.27
N VAL A 381 3.63 -7.52 2.76
CA VAL A 381 3.30 -7.69 4.18
C VAL A 381 2.88 -9.12 4.46
N VAL A 382 3.68 -9.80 5.31
CA VAL A 382 3.41 -11.17 5.76
C VAL A 382 2.14 -11.18 6.62
N GLY A 383 1.26 -12.17 6.38
CA GLY A 383 0.01 -12.32 7.13
C GLY A 383 -1.07 -11.29 6.79
N SER A 384 -0.89 -10.49 5.72
CA SER A 384 -1.90 -9.56 5.22
C SER A 384 -3.18 -10.27 4.76
N THR A 385 -4.28 -9.53 4.69
CA THR A 385 -5.60 -10.09 4.35
C THR A 385 -5.60 -10.80 3.00
N ILE A 386 -5.00 -10.20 1.96
CA ILE A 386 -4.89 -10.83 0.63
C ILE A 386 -4.06 -12.11 0.69
N ALA A 387 -2.95 -12.13 1.48
CA ALA A 387 -2.13 -13.33 1.65
C ALA A 387 -2.91 -14.48 2.31
N ARG A 388 -3.70 -14.18 3.33
CA ARG A 388 -4.55 -15.19 4.00
C ARG A 388 -5.68 -15.68 3.11
N GLU A 389 -6.36 -14.77 2.40
CA GLU A 389 -7.49 -15.09 1.51
C GLU A 389 -7.07 -15.99 0.34
N THR A 390 -5.86 -15.78 -0.19
CA THR A 390 -5.33 -16.64 -1.28
C THR A 390 -4.75 -17.95 -0.76
N GLY A 391 -4.29 -18.02 0.50
CA GLY A 391 -3.68 -19.19 1.12
C GLY A 391 -2.36 -19.65 0.47
N ARG A 392 -1.93 -18.95 -0.59
CA ARG A 392 -0.68 -19.20 -1.34
C ARG A 392 -0.19 -17.91 -1.98
N GLY A 393 1.10 -17.78 -2.20
CA GLY A 393 1.67 -16.59 -2.80
C GLY A 393 3.16 -16.47 -2.62
N VAL A 394 3.69 -15.35 -3.06
CA VAL A 394 5.09 -15.01 -2.91
C VAL A 394 5.20 -13.68 -2.17
N TYR A 395 5.93 -13.68 -1.06
CA TYR A 395 6.28 -12.46 -0.36
C TYR A 395 7.47 -11.77 -1.02
N LEU A 396 7.41 -10.44 -1.12
CA LEU A 396 8.46 -9.63 -1.76
C LEU A 396 9.74 -9.56 -0.91
N HIS A 397 9.62 -9.59 0.41
CA HIS A 397 10.74 -9.37 1.34
C HIS A 397 11.47 -8.03 1.13
N ALA A 398 10.74 -7.01 0.67
CA ALA A 398 11.30 -5.68 0.42
C ALA A 398 11.53 -4.87 1.73
N GLY A 399 11.13 -5.40 2.88
CA GLY A 399 11.12 -4.65 4.13
C GLY A 399 9.98 -3.62 4.20
N PRO A 400 9.88 -2.83 5.28
CA PRO A 400 8.87 -1.78 5.40
C PRO A 400 9.04 -0.71 4.34
N GLU A 401 7.94 -0.27 3.73
CA GLU A 401 7.87 0.84 2.78
C GLU A 401 6.86 1.85 3.30
N ILE A 402 7.34 3.02 3.72
CA ILE A 402 6.60 4.02 4.50
C ILE A 402 6.17 5.20 3.64
N SER A 403 7.05 5.67 2.74
CA SER A 403 6.69 6.74 1.80
C SER A 403 5.42 6.36 1.02
N VAL A 404 4.50 7.29 0.85
CA VAL A 404 3.25 7.05 0.13
C VAL A 404 3.52 6.60 -1.30
N ALA A 405 4.43 7.26 -2.01
CA ALA A 405 4.88 6.85 -3.33
C ALA A 405 5.72 5.56 -3.22
N SER A 406 5.25 4.49 -3.84
CA SER A 406 5.93 3.18 -3.82
C SER A 406 7.17 3.17 -4.69
N THR A 407 8.25 2.56 -4.21
CA THR A 407 9.54 2.45 -4.90
C THR A 407 10.07 1.02 -4.90
N LYS A 408 10.63 0.54 -3.79
CA LYS A 408 11.24 -0.79 -3.66
C LYS A 408 10.24 -1.94 -3.79
N ALA A 409 8.99 -1.74 -3.42
CA ALA A 409 7.96 -2.76 -3.62
C ALA A 409 7.73 -3.02 -5.11
N PHE A 410 7.69 -1.98 -5.95
CA PHE A 410 7.56 -2.11 -7.40
C PHE A 410 8.70 -2.95 -8.01
N THR A 411 9.95 -2.58 -7.72
CA THR A 411 11.12 -3.27 -8.29
C THR A 411 11.20 -4.73 -7.83
N CYS A 412 10.81 -5.01 -6.59
CA CYS A 412 10.68 -6.39 -6.09
C CYS A 412 9.51 -7.13 -6.77
N GLN A 413 8.35 -6.49 -7.00
CA GLN A 413 7.22 -7.09 -7.72
C GLN A 413 7.64 -7.52 -9.13
N VAL A 414 8.27 -6.62 -9.89
CA VAL A 414 8.78 -6.92 -11.23
C VAL A 414 9.77 -8.08 -11.19
N SER A 415 10.75 -8.05 -10.26
CA SER A 415 11.75 -9.11 -10.15
C SER A 415 11.15 -10.49 -9.83
N VAL A 416 10.11 -10.54 -8.97
CA VAL A 416 9.41 -11.80 -8.67
C VAL A 416 8.59 -12.26 -9.87
N LEU A 417 7.92 -11.36 -10.60
CA LEU A 417 7.19 -11.71 -11.82
C LEU A 417 8.12 -12.27 -12.90
N LEU A 418 9.33 -11.72 -13.07
CA LEU A 418 10.37 -12.29 -13.95
C LEU A 418 10.78 -13.70 -13.51
N MET A 419 10.96 -13.94 -12.23
CA MET A 419 11.25 -15.29 -11.70
C MET A 419 10.08 -16.25 -11.92
N MET A 420 8.84 -15.79 -11.80
CA MET A 420 7.66 -16.61 -12.09
C MET A 420 7.57 -16.95 -13.59
N ALA A 421 7.79 -15.96 -14.45
CA ALA A 421 7.83 -16.17 -15.90
C ALA A 421 8.97 -17.14 -16.30
N LEU A 422 10.15 -17.01 -15.69
CA LEU A 422 11.25 -17.98 -15.87
C LEU A 422 10.83 -19.41 -15.47
N LYS A 423 10.13 -19.57 -14.33
CA LYS A 423 9.66 -20.89 -13.85
C LYS A 423 8.70 -21.54 -14.83
N LEU A 424 7.72 -20.77 -15.33
CA LEU A 424 6.75 -21.27 -16.31
C LEU A 424 7.43 -21.55 -17.66
N GLY A 425 8.31 -20.65 -18.10
CA GLY A 425 9.03 -20.78 -19.37
C GLY A 425 9.94 -22.00 -19.44
N ARG A 426 10.54 -22.40 -18.31
CA ARG A 426 11.32 -23.65 -18.23
C ARG A 426 10.48 -24.90 -18.47
N GLY A 427 9.20 -24.88 -18.22
CA GLY A 427 8.29 -25.99 -18.51
C GLY A 427 7.70 -25.96 -19.92
N ARG A 428 7.86 -24.87 -20.67
CA ARG A 428 7.15 -24.62 -21.93
C ARG A 428 8.07 -24.30 -23.11
N ARG A 429 9.03 -23.39 -22.92
CA ARG A 429 9.79 -22.79 -24.02
C ARG A 429 11.31 -22.93 -23.86
N PHE A 430 11.84 -22.67 -22.66
CA PHE A 430 13.27 -22.54 -22.47
C PHE A 430 13.99 -23.86 -22.30
N SER A 431 15.13 -24.02 -23.02
CA SER A 431 16.17 -24.96 -22.64
C SER A 431 16.79 -24.57 -21.28
N ARG A 432 17.54 -25.50 -20.69
CA ARG A 432 18.28 -25.24 -19.45
C ARG A 432 19.24 -24.06 -19.61
N ASP A 433 19.96 -23.99 -20.73
CA ASP A 433 20.99 -22.97 -20.94
C ASP A 433 20.39 -21.57 -21.16
N GLU A 434 19.28 -21.45 -21.85
CA GLU A 434 18.53 -20.20 -21.99
C GLU A 434 17.99 -19.74 -20.64
N GLY A 435 17.38 -20.63 -19.88
CA GLY A 435 16.91 -20.34 -18.54
C GLY A 435 18.05 -19.92 -17.60
N LEU A 436 19.23 -20.53 -17.70
CA LEU A 436 20.40 -20.16 -16.92
C LEU A 436 20.92 -18.75 -17.28
N LYS A 437 20.90 -18.38 -18.55
CA LYS A 437 21.26 -17.01 -18.98
C LYS A 437 20.32 -15.99 -18.32
N LEU A 438 19.01 -16.21 -18.42
CA LEU A 438 18.01 -15.32 -17.84
C LEU A 438 18.10 -15.29 -16.30
N ALA A 439 18.34 -16.44 -15.65
CA ALA A 439 18.54 -16.49 -14.20
C ALA A 439 19.73 -15.64 -13.74
N ARG A 440 20.82 -15.62 -14.50
CA ARG A 440 21.99 -14.76 -14.23
C ARG A 440 21.67 -13.28 -14.44
N GLU A 441 20.91 -12.93 -15.47
CA GLU A 441 20.44 -11.57 -15.70
C GLU A 441 19.54 -11.09 -14.52
N ILE A 442 18.61 -11.91 -14.06
CA ILE A 442 17.77 -11.59 -12.89
C ILE A 442 18.63 -11.46 -11.63
N ALA A 443 19.62 -12.34 -11.44
CA ALA A 443 20.52 -12.27 -10.28
C ALA A 443 21.37 -11.00 -10.25
N SER A 444 21.62 -10.37 -11.40
CA SER A 444 22.39 -9.13 -11.50
C SER A 444 21.60 -7.86 -11.19
N ILE A 445 20.26 -7.93 -11.08
CA ILE A 445 19.39 -6.75 -10.88
C ILE A 445 19.87 -5.86 -9.72
N PRO A 446 20.23 -6.37 -8.53
CA PRO A 446 20.68 -5.52 -7.43
C PRO A 446 21.91 -4.67 -7.79
N GLU A 447 22.88 -5.24 -8.52
CA GLU A 447 24.08 -4.54 -8.98
C GLU A 447 23.75 -3.50 -10.04
N LEU A 448 22.86 -3.82 -10.99
CA LEU A 448 22.41 -2.87 -12.02
C LEU A 448 21.73 -1.65 -11.39
N VAL A 449 20.91 -1.87 -10.37
CA VAL A 449 20.24 -0.80 -9.61
C VAL A 449 21.26 0.04 -8.84
N ASN A 450 22.22 -0.58 -8.18
CA ASN A 450 23.28 0.13 -7.46
C ASN A 450 24.08 1.09 -8.37
N ARG A 451 24.35 0.67 -9.60
CA ARG A 451 25.02 1.52 -10.62
C ARG A 451 24.17 2.72 -11.03
N VAL A 452 22.84 2.62 -11.03
CA VAL A 452 21.95 3.78 -11.27
C VAL A 452 21.95 4.71 -10.08
N ILE A 453 21.83 4.18 -8.86
CA ILE A 453 21.86 4.97 -7.63
C ILE A 453 23.18 5.76 -7.49
N ALA A 454 24.30 5.20 -7.94
CA ALA A 454 25.58 5.90 -7.96
C ALA A 454 25.58 7.17 -8.83
N LYS A 455 24.59 7.36 -9.70
CA LYS A 455 24.39 8.56 -10.54
C LYS A 455 23.46 9.61 -9.91
N ASP A 456 23.10 9.44 -8.64
CA ASP A 456 22.13 10.28 -7.93
C ASP A 456 22.40 11.78 -8.11
N LYS A 457 23.66 12.25 -7.94
CA LYS A 457 24.04 13.65 -8.13
C LYS A 457 23.86 14.17 -9.56
N LEU A 458 24.18 13.35 -10.55
CA LEU A 458 23.97 13.71 -11.96
C LEU A 458 22.46 13.85 -12.25
N ILE A 459 21.65 12.95 -11.69
CA ILE A 459 20.19 12.98 -11.86
C ILE A 459 19.60 14.23 -11.17
N GLU A 460 20.14 14.62 -10.01
CA GLU A 460 19.78 15.86 -9.34
C GLU A 460 20.10 17.10 -10.21
N GLU A 461 21.31 17.15 -10.81
CA GLU A 461 21.69 18.23 -11.71
C GLU A 461 20.74 18.34 -12.91
N ILE A 462 20.39 17.24 -13.54
CA ILE A 462 19.41 17.20 -14.63
C ILE A 462 18.03 17.69 -14.15
N ALA A 463 17.58 17.27 -12.98
CA ALA A 463 16.26 17.61 -12.44
C ALA A 463 16.03 19.12 -12.30
N HIS A 464 17.08 19.94 -12.09
CA HIS A 464 16.97 21.40 -12.00
C HIS A 464 16.27 22.05 -13.19
N ASP A 465 16.48 21.50 -14.38
CA ASP A 465 15.92 22.05 -15.60
C ASP A 465 14.41 21.78 -15.78
N TYR A 466 13.88 20.83 -14.99
CA TYR A 466 12.49 20.37 -15.08
C TYR A 466 11.60 20.89 -13.92
N VAL A 467 12.18 21.59 -12.94
CA VAL A 467 11.48 22.08 -11.74
C VAL A 467 10.28 23.00 -12.06
N LYS A 468 10.35 23.78 -13.12
CA LYS A 468 9.33 24.75 -13.51
C LYS A 468 8.24 24.18 -14.41
N ALA A 469 8.33 22.91 -14.78
CA ALA A 469 7.32 22.28 -15.64
C ALA A 469 5.96 22.22 -14.94
N GLU A 470 4.90 22.48 -15.66
CA GLU A 470 3.51 22.30 -15.21
C GLU A 470 2.94 21.00 -15.77
N HIS A 471 3.42 20.59 -16.95
CA HIS A 471 3.03 19.36 -17.63
C HIS A 471 4.28 18.59 -18.06
N ALA A 472 4.18 17.26 -18.10
CA ALA A 472 5.23 16.38 -18.60
C ALA A 472 4.63 15.13 -19.26
N PHE A 473 5.24 14.68 -20.34
CA PHE A 473 4.84 13.46 -21.03
C PHE A 473 5.92 12.39 -20.83
N PHE A 474 5.47 11.18 -20.55
CA PHE A 474 6.36 10.02 -20.46
C PHE A 474 6.01 9.07 -21.59
N ILE A 475 7.01 8.63 -22.35
CA ILE A 475 6.80 7.74 -23.49
C ILE A 475 7.70 6.53 -23.44
N GLY A 476 7.17 5.39 -23.88
CA GLY A 476 7.90 4.14 -24.00
C GLY A 476 7.18 3.17 -24.92
N ARG A 477 7.85 2.10 -25.31
CA ARG A 477 7.27 1.01 -26.13
C ARG A 477 7.66 -0.35 -25.57
N GLY A 478 6.81 -1.36 -25.84
CA GLY A 478 7.03 -2.69 -25.28
C GLY A 478 7.12 -2.62 -23.74
N PRO A 479 8.03 -3.36 -23.11
CA PRO A 479 8.17 -3.37 -21.65
C PRO A 479 8.58 -2.02 -21.05
N MET A 480 9.03 -1.05 -21.86
CA MET A 480 9.34 0.32 -21.41
C MET A 480 8.11 1.22 -21.31
N TYR A 481 6.96 0.81 -21.85
CA TYR A 481 5.72 1.56 -21.68
C TYR A 481 5.22 1.57 -20.21
N PRO A 482 5.07 0.43 -19.54
CA PRO A 482 4.73 0.45 -18.12
C PRO A 482 5.77 1.16 -17.23
N VAL A 483 7.05 1.18 -17.61
CA VAL A 483 8.08 1.99 -16.95
C VAL A 483 7.81 3.49 -17.12
N ALA A 484 7.41 3.92 -18.31
CA ALA A 484 7.00 5.31 -18.57
C ALA A 484 5.75 5.68 -17.74
N LEU A 485 4.76 4.80 -17.65
CA LEU A 485 3.58 5.01 -16.80
C LEU A 485 3.97 5.18 -15.32
N GLU A 486 4.87 4.32 -14.82
CA GLU A 486 5.34 4.39 -13.43
C GLU A 486 6.14 5.66 -13.15
N GLY A 487 6.99 6.10 -14.06
CA GLY A 487 7.70 7.38 -13.96
C GLY A 487 6.75 8.56 -13.92
N ALA A 488 5.73 8.58 -14.80
CA ALA A 488 4.69 9.61 -14.79
C ALA A 488 3.90 9.61 -13.48
N LEU A 489 3.57 8.42 -12.95
CA LEU A 489 2.90 8.29 -11.67
C LEU A 489 3.75 8.87 -10.54
N LYS A 490 5.03 8.50 -10.45
CA LYS A 490 5.94 9.03 -9.41
C LYS A 490 6.04 10.55 -9.48
N LEU A 491 6.24 11.12 -10.67
CA LEU A 491 6.37 12.57 -10.82
C LEU A 491 5.09 13.29 -10.39
N LYS A 492 3.90 12.86 -10.82
CA LYS A 492 2.64 13.51 -10.45
C LYS A 492 2.30 13.39 -8.96
N GLU A 493 2.59 12.25 -8.34
CA GLU A 493 2.28 12.00 -6.93
C GLU A 493 3.02 12.97 -6.00
N ILE A 494 4.32 13.16 -6.22
CA ILE A 494 5.18 13.87 -5.25
C ILE A 494 5.53 15.30 -5.66
N SER A 495 5.43 15.67 -6.94
CA SER A 495 5.76 17.02 -7.42
C SER A 495 4.55 17.87 -7.80
N TYR A 496 3.38 17.24 -7.95
CA TYR A 496 2.13 17.85 -8.42
C TYR A 496 2.20 18.38 -9.86
N ILE A 497 3.23 18.00 -10.63
CA ILE A 497 3.28 18.23 -12.09
C ILE A 497 2.27 17.30 -12.74
N HIS A 498 1.44 17.81 -13.63
CA HIS A 498 0.53 16.97 -14.42
C HIS A 498 1.35 16.13 -15.40
N ALA A 499 1.62 14.90 -15.05
CA ALA A 499 2.45 13.97 -15.82
C ALA A 499 1.61 12.78 -16.31
N GLU A 500 1.72 12.45 -17.60
CA GLU A 500 1.03 11.32 -18.22
C GLU A 500 1.96 10.44 -19.03
N GLY A 501 1.71 9.12 -18.97
CA GLY A 501 2.47 8.12 -19.72
C GLY A 501 1.68 7.62 -20.93
N TYR A 502 2.36 7.45 -22.06
CA TYR A 502 1.78 6.97 -23.31
C TYR A 502 2.64 5.89 -23.96
N HIS A 503 2.01 4.99 -24.67
CA HIS A 503 2.72 4.31 -25.74
C HIS A 503 3.28 5.36 -26.71
N ALA A 504 4.58 5.35 -26.99
CA ALA A 504 5.19 6.41 -27.75
C ALA A 504 4.51 6.64 -29.12
N ALA A 505 4.00 5.59 -29.77
CA ALA A 505 3.26 5.71 -31.01
C ALA A 505 1.90 6.42 -30.86
N GLU A 506 1.22 6.23 -29.72
CA GLU A 506 -0.11 6.79 -29.46
C GLU A 506 -0.07 8.32 -29.23
N LEU A 507 1.10 8.87 -28.92
CA LEU A 507 1.24 10.32 -28.74
C LEU A 507 0.75 11.11 -29.97
N LYS A 508 1.01 10.59 -31.18
CA LYS A 508 0.57 11.22 -32.45
C LYS A 508 -0.93 11.14 -32.72
N HIS A 509 -1.67 10.34 -31.97
CA HIS A 509 -3.12 10.17 -32.15
C HIS A 509 -3.96 11.08 -31.24
N GLY A 510 -3.40 12.19 -30.79
CA GLY A 510 -4.08 13.20 -29.99
C GLY A 510 -3.14 13.98 -29.06
N PRO A 511 -2.47 13.33 -28.09
CA PRO A 511 -1.70 14.02 -27.06
C PRO A 511 -0.59 14.93 -27.58
N ILE A 512 -0.01 14.65 -28.74
CA ILE A 512 1.03 15.47 -29.39
C ILE A 512 0.57 16.91 -29.65
N ALA A 513 -0.75 17.16 -29.73
CA ALA A 513 -1.33 18.50 -29.87
C ALA A 513 -1.04 19.42 -28.67
N LEU A 514 -0.72 18.84 -27.51
CA LEU A 514 -0.40 19.56 -26.29
C LEU A 514 1.08 19.97 -26.20
N LEU A 515 1.93 19.50 -27.11
CA LEU A 515 3.34 19.86 -27.10
C LEU A 515 3.54 21.32 -27.54
N GLN A 516 4.32 22.03 -26.74
CA GLN A 516 4.74 23.40 -26.97
C GLN A 516 6.26 23.51 -26.80
N GLN A 517 6.83 24.64 -27.16
CA GLN A 517 8.26 24.90 -26.98
C GLN A 517 8.68 24.68 -25.52
N GLY A 518 9.61 23.76 -25.30
CA GLY A 518 10.14 23.44 -23.98
C GLY A 518 9.28 22.47 -23.15
N THR A 519 8.17 21.94 -23.68
CA THR A 519 7.38 20.91 -22.97
C THR A 519 8.23 19.66 -22.71
N PRO A 520 8.40 19.22 -21.46
CA PRO A 520 9.16 18.00 -21.14
C PRO A 520 8.52 16.74 -21.72
N VAL A 521 9.32 15.96 -22.43
CA VAL A 521 9.00 14.59 -22.84
C VAL A 521 10.09 13.68 -22.33
N ILE A 522 9.74 12.78 -21.41
CA ILE A 522 10.63 11.80 -20.82
C ILE A 522 10.49 10.49 -21.61
N ALA A 523 11.52 10.13 -22.38
CA ALA A 523 11.52 8.98 -23.26
C ALA A 523 12.30 7.81 -22.67
N VAL A 524 11.64 6.68 -22.44
CA VAL A 524 12.30 5.44 -21.99
C VAL A 524 12.71 4.65 -23.23
N ALA A 525 13.94 4.86 -23.70
CA ALA A 525 14.50 4.34 -24.95
C ALA A 525 15.68 3.38 -24.70
N CYS A 526 15.51 2.46 -23.74
CA CYS A 526 16.51 1.43 -23.49
C CYS A 526 16.61 0.41 -24.63
N GLU A 527 17.75 -0.29 -24.71
CA GLU A 527 18.00 -1.37 -25.68
C GLU A 527 16.86 -2.39 -25.71
N GLY A 528 16.42 -2.73 -26.90
CA GLY A 528 15.34 -3.70 -27.11
C GLY A 528 14.68 -3.56 -28.49
N PRO A 529 13.76 -4.47 -28.85
CA PRO A 529 13.17 -4.53 -30.20
C PRO A 529 12.42 -3.27 -30.63
N ALA A 530 11.98 -2.44 -29.68
CA ALA A 530 11.20 -1.24 -29.95
C ALA A 530 11.99 0.08 -29.83
N LYS A 531 13.31 0.04 -29.55
CA LYS A 531 14.16 1.21 -29.33
C LYS A 531 14.08 2.20 -30.50
N ASP A 532 14.41 1.76 -31.72
CA ASP A 532 14.47 2.61 -32.91
C ASP A 532 13.12 3.29 -33.22
N LYS A 533 12.00 2.56 -32.92
CA LYS A 533 10.66 3.12 -33.08
C LYS A 533 10.36 4.16 -31.99
N THR A 534 10.90 4.01 -30.79
CA THR A 534 10.82 5.02 -29.74
C THR A 534 11.61 6.26 -30.13
N LEU A 535 12.84 6.11 -30.67
CA LEU A 535 13.65 7.23 -31.14
C LEU A 535 12.96 7.99 -32.27
N GLY A 536 12.33 7.31 -33.23
CA GLY A 536 11.51 7.97 -34.24
C GLY A 536 10.35 8.79 -33.66
N ASN A 537 9.72 8.34 -32.58
CA ASN A 537 8.69 9.12 -31.89
C ASN A 537 9.28 10.29 -31.08
N VAL A 538 10.49 10.17 -30.56
CA VAL A 538 11.23 11.29 -29.95
C VAL A 538 11.48 12.39 -30.96
N GLU A 539 11.93 12.07 -32.17
CA GLU A 539 12.12 13.04 -33.23
C GLU A 539 10.82 13.79 -33.62
N GLU A 540 9.69 13.08 -33.62
CA GLU A 540 8.38 13.70 -33.83
C GLU A 540 8.03 14.74 -32.73
N CYS A 541 8.45 14.50 -31.49
CA CYS A 541 8.27 15.43 -30.36
C CYS A 541 9.23 16.63 -30.47
N ARG A 542 10.51 16.39 -30.79
CA ARG A 542 11.53 17.42 -30.99
C ARG A 542 11.15 18.40 -32.11
N ALA A 543 10.61 17.88 -33.20
CA ALA A 543 10.13 18.70 -34.32
C ALA A 543 9.01 19.69 -33.91
N ARG A 544 8.39 19.52 -32.74
CA ARG A 544 7.37 20.39 -32.16
C ARG A 544 7.88 21.23 -30.99
N GLY A 545 9.20 21.24 -30.79
CA GLY A 545 9.84 22.04 -29.76
C GLY A 545 9.82 21.43 -28.35
N ALA A 546 9.49 20.16 -28.19
CA ALA A 546 9.60 19.48 -26.90
C ALA A 546 11.04 19.42 -26.43
N ARG A 547 11.27 19.48 -25.11
CA ARG A 547 12.55 19.17 -24.47
C ARG A 547 12.56 17.71 -24.07
N ILE A 548 13.54 16.97 -24.49
CA ILE A 548 13.59 15.52 -24.32
C ILE A 548 14.58 15.11 -23.22
N LEU A 549 14.09 14.39 -22.22
CA LEU A 549 14.93 13.63 -21.28
C LEU A 549 14.89 12.15 -21.67
N GLY A 550 16.03 11.58 -22.04
CA GLY A 550 16.16 10.16 -22.37
C GLY A 550 16.56 9.30 -21.17
N ILE A 551 15.89 8.15 -21.00
CA ILE A 551 16.44 7.02 -20.22
C ILE A 551 16.97 6.04 -21.25
N VAL A 552 18.30 5.96 -21.37
CA VAL A 552 18.98 5.26 -22.45
C VAL A 552 19.94 4.20 -21.92
N THR A 553 20.29 3.22 -22.74
CA THR A 553 21.30 2.20 -22.35
C THR A 553 22.71 2.80 -22.38
N GLU A 554 23.55 2.45 -21.42
CA GLU A 554 24.96 2.88 -21.39
C GLU A 554 25.70 2.52 -22.70
N GLY A 555 26.38 3.52 -23.27
CA GLY A 555 27.13 3.38 -24.53
C GLY A 555 26.24 3.43 -25.78
N ASP A 556 24.99 3.79 -25.69
CA ASP A 556 24.09 4.02 -26.82
C ASP A 556 24.19 5.49 -27.26
N GLU A 557 25.21 5.81 -28.06
CA GLU A 557 25.47 7.15 -28.55
C GLU A 557 24.34 7.66 -29.47
N GLU A 558 23.80 6.78 -30.32
CA GLU A 558 22.69 7.10 -31.22
C GLU A 558 21.45 7.58 -30.46
N ALA A 559 21.10 6.88 -29.39
CA ALA A 559 19.97 7.30 -28.54
C ALA A 559 20.28 8.61 -27.81
N ALA A 560 21.53 8.80 -27.34
CA ALA A 560 21.94 10.01 -26.63
C ALA A 560 21.90 11.27 -27.52
N GLU A 561 22.29 11.17 -28.81
CA GLU A 561 22.34 12.29 -29.75
C GLU A 561 20.97 12.95 -30.00
N VAL A 562 19.89 12.21 -29.90
CA VAL A 562 18.51 12.72 -30.11
C VAL A 562 17.85 13.24 -28.84
N MET A 563 18.54 13.24 -27.69
CA MET A 563 18.04 13.75 -26.41
C MET A 563 18.68 15.10 -26.08
N ASP A 564 17.94 15.97 -25.37
CA ASP A 564 18.49 17.22 -24.82
C ASP A 564 19.28 16.92 -23.53
N ASP A 565 18.73 16.01 -22.72
CA ASP A 565 19.38 15.46 -21.53
C ASP A 565 19.17 13.94 -21.51
N PHE A 566 20.05 13.19 -20.86
CA PHE A 566 19.84 11.75 -20.70
C PHE A 566 20.42 11.19 -19.41
N ILE A 567 19.75 10.14 -18.91
CA ILE A 567 20.20 9.30 -17.81
C ILE A 567 20.49 7.91 -18.39
N SER A 568 21.76 7.49 -18.36
CA SER A 568 22.13 6.17 -18.86
C SER A 568 21.95 5.09 -17.79
N VAL A 569 21.36 3.96 -18.19
CA VAL A 569 21.18 2.76 -17.37
C VAL A 569 22.02 1.60 -17.89
N PRO A 570 22.46 0.68 -17.03
CA PRO A 570 23.29 -0.45 -17.46
C PRO A 570 22.59 -1.32 -18.52
N ARG A 571 23.41 -1.88 -19.45
CA ARG A 571 22.90 -2.84 -20.44
C ARG A 571 22.48 -4.14 -19.77
N ALA A 572 21.28 -4.63 -20.09
CA ALA A 572 20.71 -5.88 -19.60
C ALA A 572 19.68 -6.44 -20.59
N HIS A 573 19.14 -7.64 -20.33
CA HIS A 573 17.99 -8.16 -21.06
C HIS A 573 16.84 -7.13 -21.00
N PRO A 574 16.08 -6.87 -22.09
CA PRO A 574 15.08 -5.81 -22.14
C PRO A 574 14.06 -5.81 -20.98
N LEU A 575 13.60 -6.99 -20.54
CA LEU A 575 12.70 -7.12 -19.40
C LEU A 575 13.40 -6.83 -18.05
N VAL A 576 14.69 -7.18 -17.92
CA VAL A 576 15.49 -6.88 -16.72
C VAL A 576 15.81 -5.39 -16.65
N ALA A 577 16.08 -4.75 -17.80
CA ALA A 577 16.39 -3.32 -17.90
C ALA A 577 15.24 -2.42 -17.42
N THR A 578 13.99 -2.92 -17.33
CA THR A 578 12.86 -2.19 -16.76
C THR A 578 13.11 -1.76 -15.32
N VAL A 579 13.82 -2.57 -14.53
CA VAL A 579 14.11 -2.29 -13.12
C VAL A 579 15.08 -1.11 -12.94
N PRO A 580 16.31 -1.11 -13.50
CA PRO A 580 17.19 0.07 -13.40
C PRO A 580 16.60 1.31 -14.09
N ALA A 581 15.79 1.16 -15.15
CA ALA A 581 15.16 2.30 -15.82
C ALA A 581 14.13 3.01 -14.90
N VAL A 582 13.31 2.26 -14.17
CA VAL A 582 12.36 2.86 -13.23
C VAL A 582 13.07 3.51 -12.05
N VAL A 583 14.18 2.96 -11.56
CA VAL A 583 14.97 3.58 -10.47
C VAL A 583 15.52 4.94 -10.89
N ALA A 584 15.98 5.08 -12.14
CA ALA A 584 16.39 6.38 -12.69
C ALA A 584 15.23 7.40 -12.67
N LEU A 585 14.01 6.96 -13.02
CA LEU A 585 12.82 7.81 -12.99
C LEU A 585 12.35 8.13 -11.55
N GLN A 586 12.53 7.22 -10.60
CA GLN A 586 12.25 7.47 -9.19
C GLN A 586 13.17 8.56 -8.62
N LEU A 587 14.48 8.48 -8.87
CA LEU A 587 15.45 9.50 -8.46
C LEU A 587 15.15 10.84 -9.14
N PHE A 588 14.88 10.86 -10.44
CA PHE A 588 14.52 12.08 -11.15
C PHE A 588 13.27 12.73 -10.55
N SER A 589 12.20 11.97 -10.34
CA SER A 589 10.95 12.47 -9.76
C SER A 589 11.16 12.99 -8.34
N TYR A 590 11.96 12.28 -7.51
CA TYR A 590 12.32 12.70 -6.17
C TYR A 590 13.02 14.06 -6.16
N HIS A 591 14.06 14.23 -6.99
CA HIS A 591 14.82 15.48 -7.05
C HIS A 591 13.97 16.65 -7.57
N VAL A 592 13.15 16.44 -8.59
CA VAL A 592 12.20 17.46 -9.06
C VAL A 592 11.27 17.90 -7.92
N ALA A 593 10.69 16.95 -7.17
CA ALA A 593 9.79 17.25 -6.06
C ALA A 593 10.51 17.98 -4.91
N ARG A 594 11.71 17.54 -4.54
CA ARG A 594 12.52 18.16 -3.49
C ARG A 594 12.91 19.60 -3.86
N LEU A 595 13.36 19.84 -5.08
CA LEU A 595 13.72 21.17 -5.59
C LEU A 595 12.49 22.10 -5.70
N ARG A 596 11.29 21.56 -5.86
CA ARG A 596 10.03 22.31 -5.79
C ARG A 596 9.58 22.60 -4.36
N GLY A 597 10.21 22.02 -3.33
CA GLY A 597 9.81 22.14 -1.94
C GLY A 597 8.49 21.41 -1.62
N CYS A 598 8.18 20.34 -2.33
CA CYS A 598 6.97 19.54 -2.13
C CYS A 598 7.11 18.60 -0.93
N GLU A 599 6.00 18.26 -0.29
CA GLU A 599 5.94 17.19 0.71
C GLU A 599 6.03 15.82 -0.02
N ILE A 600 7.13 15.08 0.17
CA ILE A 600 7.45 13.88 -0.62
C ILE A 600 6.90 12.61 0.03
N ASP A 601 7.14 12.43 1.34
CA ASP A 601 6.75 11.20 2.02
C ASP A 601 5.23 11.07 2.21
N GLN A 602 4.54 12.21 2.35
CA GLN A 602 3.10 12.30 2.57
C GLN A 602 2.48 13.36 1.64
N PRO A 603 2.46 13.12 0.33
CA PRO A 603 1.92 14.08 -0.61
C PRO A 603 0.41 14.27 -0.38
N ARG A 604 -0.06 15.51 -0.60
CA ARG A 604 -1.47 15.87 -0.35
C ARG A 604 -2.43 14.97 -1.12
N ASN A 605 -3.57 14.66 -0.50
CA ASN A 605 -4.66 13.87 -1.09
C ASN A 605 -4.28 12.42 -1.45
N LEU A 606 -3.18 11.89 -0.91
CA LEU A 606 -2.76 10.50 -1.13
C LEU A 606 -2.56 9.77 0.20
N ALA A 607 -2.87 8.49 0.19
CA ALA A 607 -2.59 7.57 1.28
C ALA A 607 -1.81 6.35 0.76
N LYS A 608 -0.93 5.79 1.59
CA LYS A 608 -0.06 4.64 1.20
C LYS A 608 -0.84 3.42 0.74
N SER A 609 -2.02 3.18 1.31
CA SER A 609 -2.82 2.00 1.01
C SER A 609 -4.31 2.33 1.13
N VAL A 610 -5.13 1.95 0.16
CA VAL A 610 -6.57 2.20 0.11
C VAL A 610 -7.30 0.92 0.53
N THR A 611 -7.94 0.93 1.71
CA THR A 611 -8.66 -0.22 2.30
C THR A 611 -10.17 -0.03 2.33
N VAL A 612 -10.68 0.99 1.68
CA VAL A 612 -12.11 1.26 1.46
C VAL A 612 -12.34 1.46 -0.04
N GLU A 613 -13.52 1.10 -0.51
CA GLU A 613 -13.97 1.38 -1.87
C GLU A 613 -14.57 2.77 -1.98
#